data_7b4baf90ce9b4152a7f42a129b817e63
#
_entry.id   7b4baf90ce9b4152a7f42a129b817e63
#
_cell.length_a   1.000
_cell.length_b   1.000
_cell.length_c   1.000
_cell.angle_alpha   90.00
_cell.angle_beta   90.00
_cell.angle_gamma   90.00
#
_symmetry.space_group_name_H-M   'P 1'
#
loop_
_entity.id
_entity.type
_entity.pdbx_description
1 polymer ?
#
loop_
_entity_poly.entity_id
_entity_poly.type
_entity_poly.pdbx_seq_one_letter_code
_entity_poly.pdbx_strand_id
1 'polypeptide(L)'
;MWAGFSSHTTPIHRCTDALIHVCNDADMSRVISVVNTKGGVGKTTTAVYLATALSCQDRVVLLDADPQGSATSWATDAFEAGDRLNFEVRPANAPIVKRCRDIDADLVIIDTPPGDSQTITAALDVADVVIIPTESGDLDMDRELMTYQVAHGTRRALLFNKADWTRQYRDAHDGAAAVEGLDVLDAEVHRRVAYRQAIGTRPTDLGEFAQVAAQIKEMLK
;
A
#
# COMPACT_ATOMS: atom_id res chain seq x y z
N MET A 1 -43.12 -53.04 48.32
CA MET A 1 -42.26 -51.91 48.66
C MET A 1 -41.41 -51.57 47.44
N TRP A 2 -41.86 -50.63 46.65
CA TRP A 2 -41.16 -50.20 45.43
C TRP A 2 -40.84 -48.72 45.60
N ALA A 3 -39.55 -48.40 45.65
CA ALA A 3 -39.03 -47.03 45.77
C ALA A 3 -38.93 -46.42 44.37
N GLY A 4 -39.42 -45.18 44.26
CA GLY A 4 -39.48 -44.44 43.01
C GLY A 4 -38.08 -43.93 42.55
N PHE A 5 -37.87 -43.98 41.23
CA PHE A 5 -36.79 -43.31 40.56
C PHE A 5 -37.28 -41.91 40.09
N SER A 6 -36.67 -40.89 40.68
CA SER A 6 -36.83 -39.51 40.28
C SER A 6 -35.91 -39.21 39.12
N SER A 7 -36.44 -38.94 37.93
CA SER A 7 -35.70 -38.49 36.78
C SER A 7 -35.44 -36.99 36.87
N HIS A 8 -34.17 -36.60 37.13
CA HIS A 8 -33.71 -35.22 37.00
C HIS A 8 -33.29 -35.00 35.55
N THR A 9 -34.19 -34.35 34.81
CA THR A 9 -33.83 -33.77 33.50
C THR A 9 -33.19 -32.42 33.71
N THR A 10 -31.89 -32.35 33.47
CA THR A 10 -31.14 -31.09 33.38
C THR A 10 -31.47 -30.39 32.07
N PRO A 11 -31.81 -29.10 32.05
CA PRO A 11 -32.06 -28.38 30.80
C PRO A 11 -30.71 -28.11 30.11
N ILE A 12 -30.61 -28.53 28.85
CA ILE A 12 -29.54 -28.17 27.93
C ILE A 12 -29.70 -26.70 27.58
N HIS A 13 -28.87 -25.85 28.18
CA HIS A 13 -28.72 -24.47 27.71
C HIS A 13 -28.12 -24.49 26.30
N ARG A 14 -28.92 -24.13 25.30
CA ARG A 14 -28.44 -23.74 23.98
C ARG A 14 -27.64 -22.44 24.12
N CYS A 15 -26.34 -22.50 24.04
CA CYS A 15 -25.49 -21.36 23.70
C CYS A 15 -25.76 -21.00 22.24
N THR A 16 -26.64 -20.06 22.00
CA THR A 16 -26.80 -19.32 20.74
C THR A 16 -26.55 -17.85 21.04
N ASP A 17 -25.34 -17.52 21.43
CA ASP A 17 -24.82 -16.17 21.29
C ASP A 17 -23.75 -16.21 20.20
N ALA A 18 -24.23 -16.15 18.95
CA ALA A 18 -23.40 -15.69 17.86
C ALA A 18 -23.12 -14.21 18.17
N LEU A 19 -21.94 -13.94 18.73
CA LEU A 19 -21.37 -12.61 18.77
C LEU A 19 -21.24 -12.16 17.31
N ILE A 20 -22.25 -11.44 16.82
CA ILE A 20 -22.12 -10.61 15.64
C ILE A 20 -21.11 -9.54 16.07
N HIS A 21 -19.83 -9.76 15.72
CA HIS A 21 -18.85 -8.70 15.72
C HIS A 21 -19.34 -7.67 14.70
N VAL A 22 -19.99 -6.63 15.19
CA VAL A 22 -20.19 -5.41 14.42
C VAL A 22 -18.79 -4.83 14.29
N CYS A 23 -18.11 -5.10 13.17
CA CYS A 23 -16.88 -4.40 12.82
C CYS A 23 -17.25 -2.91 12.77
N ASN A 24 -16.80 -2.16 13.78
CA ASN A 24 -16.79 -0.72 13.71
C ASN A 24 -15.77 -0.34 12.62
N ASP A 25 -16.07 0.69 11.81
CA ASP A 25 -15.13 1.25 10.81
C ASP A 25 -13.76 1.64 11.42
N ALA A 26 -13.69 1.78 12.73
CA ALA A 26 -12.45 2.02 13.50
C ALA A 26 -11.50 0.80 13.59
N ASP A 27 -11.96 -0.41 13.21
CA ASP A 27 -11.20 -1.66 13.36
C ASP A 27 -10.68 -2.21 12.01
N MET A 28 -11.00 -1.54 10.89
CA MET A 28 -10.56 -1.95 9.56
C MET A 28 -9.23 -1.30 9.18
N SER A 29 -8.33 -2.09 8.57
CA SER A 29 -7.06 -1.58 8.06
C SER A 29 -7.27 -0.44 7.05
N ARG A 30 -6.48 0.64 7.17
CA ARG A 30 -6.36 1.65 6.13
C ARG A 30 -5.52 1.13 4.98
N VAL A 31 -5.89 1.46 3.76
CA VAL A 31 -5.27 0.90 2.54
C VAL A 31 -4.62 1.99 1.71
N ILE A 32 -3.33 1.80 1.41
CA ILE A 32 -2.55 2.65 0.51
C ILE A 32 -2.19 1.81 -0.72
N SER A 33 -2.62 2.23 -1.91
CA SER A 33 -2.26 1.55 -3.15
C SER A 33 -1.21 2.34 -3.91
N VAL A 34 -0.10 1.68 -4.28
CA VAL A 34 0.96 2.24 -5.11
C VAL A 34 0.73 1.76 -6.53
N VAL A 35 0.24 2.64 -7.41
CA VAL A 35 -0.28 2.28 -8.73
C VAL A 35 0.39 3.11 -9.82
N ASN A 36 0.83 2.45 -10.88
CA ASN A 36 1.13 3.06 -12.17
C ASN A 36 1.18 1.97 -13.24
N THR A 37 0.57 2.20 -14.39
CA THR A 37 0.56 1.27 -15.52
C THR A 37 1.93 1.09 -16.16
N LYS A 38 2.83 2.08 -15.97
CA LYS A 38 4.19 2.05 -16.49
C LYS A 38 5.12 1.19 -15.61
N GLY A 39 5.95 0.39 -16.25
CA GLY A 39 7.04 -0.35 -15.59
C GLY A 39 8.23 0.55 -15.25
N GLY A 40 8.97 0.23 -14.16
CA GLY A 40 10.22 0.90 -13.83
C GLY A 40 10.11 2.24 -13.10
N VAL A 41 8.93 2.81 -12.92
CA VAL A 41 8.72 4.12 -12.23
C VAL A 41 9.01 4.08 -10.71
N GLY A 42 9.35 2.91 -10.16
CA GLY A 42 9.71 2.76 -8.76
C GLY A 42 8.56 2.42 -7.82
N LYS A 43 7.48 1.76 -8.29
CA LYS A 43 6.36 1.33 -7.44
C LYS A 43 6.82 0.52 -6.23
N THR A 44 7.54 -0.58 -6.47
CA THR A 44 8.05 -1.45 -5.40
C THR A 44 8.98 -0.70 -4.43
N THR A 45 9.89 0.13 -4.95
CA THR A 45 10.74 0.97 -4.08
C THR A 45 9.91 1.90 -3.22
N THR A 46 8.93 2.58 -3.80
CA THR A 46 8.00 3.44 -3.07
C THR A 46 7.25 2.65 -1.99
N ALA A 47 6.70 1.49 -2.33
CA ALA A 47 5.94 0.66 -1.41
C ALA A 47 6.80 0.18 -0.21
N VAL A 48 8.03 -0.31 -0.46
CA VAL A 48 8.96 -0.77 0.58
C VAL A 48 9.41 0.38 1.49
N TYR A 49 9.76 1.54 0.92
CA TYR A 49 10.18 2.70 1.70
C TYR A 49 9.05 3.30 2.52
N LEU A 50 7.84 3.39 1.98
CA LEU A 50 6.64 3.80 2.73
C LEU A 50 6.33 2.82 3.86
N ALA A 51 6.37 1.52 3.58
CA ALA A 51 6.17 0.51 4.62
C ALA A 51 7.21 0.64 5.72
N THR A 52 8.49 0.87 5.38
CA THR A 52 9.55 1.09 6.36
C THR A 52 9.30 2.34 7.22
N ALA A 53 8.92 3.46 6.59
CA ALA A 53 8.66 4.72 7.29
C ALA A 53 7.45 4.63 8.23
N LEU A 54 6.36 4.04 7.75
CA LEU A 54 5.09 3.96 8.48
C LEU A 54 5.13 2.90 9.60
N SER A 55 5.88 1.81 9.44
CA SER A 55 5.99 0.76 10.45
C SER A 55 6.73 1.16 11.73
N CYS A 56 7.27 2.39 11.79
CA CYS A 56 7.78 2.96 13.04
C CYS A 56 6.68 3.25 14.07
N GLN A 57 5.44 3.41 13.65
CA GLN A 57 4.31 3.79 14.50
C GLN A 57 3.09 2.87 14.35
N ASP A 58 2.95 2.22 13.20
CA ASP A 58 1.79 1.43 12.83
C ASP A 58 2.19 -0.03 12.53
N ARG A 59 1.27 -0.96 12.71
CA ARG A 59 1.43 -2.33 12.20
C ARG A 59 1.15 -2.33 10.70
N VAL A 60 2.19 -2.50 9.89
CA VAL A 60 2.12 -2.44 8.43
C VAL A 60 2.26 -3.82 7.81
N VAL A 61 1.39 -4.12 6.85
CA VAL A 61 1.53 -5.26 5.93
C VAL A 61 1.67 -4.72 4.51
N LEU A 62 2.71 -5.16 3.80
CA LEU A 62 2.89 -4.90 2.37
C LEU A 62 2.40 -6.09 1.57
N LEU A 63 1.40 -5.88 0.71
CA LEU A 63 0.93 -6.87 -0.27
C LEU A 63 1.69 -6.69 -1.58
N ASP A 64 2.49 -7.70 -1.93
CA ASP A 64 3.17 -7.79 -3.22
C ASP A 64 2.19 -8.41 -4.24
N ALA A 65 1.51 -7.56 -4.98
CA ALA A 65 0.51 -7.96 -5.96
C ALA A 65 1.07 -7.99 -7.39
N ASP A 66 2.38 -7.74 -7.58
CA ASP A 66 3.08 -7.93 -8.83
C ASP A 66 3.49 -9.41 -8.97
N PRO A 67 3.09 -10.12 -10.03
CA PRO A 67 3.56 -11.50 -10.28
C PRO A 67 5.08 -11.66 -10.38
N GLN A 68 5.84 -10.56 -10.62
CA GLN A 68 7.31 -10.59 -10.59
C GLN A 68 7.86 -10.77 -9.17
N GLY A 69 7.07 -10.51 -8.12
CA GLY A 69 7.44 -10.77 -6.74
C GLY A 69 8.62 -9.91 -6.23
N SER A 70 8.77 -8.70 -6.72
CA SER A 70 9.94 -7.87 -6.40
C SER A 70 10.00 -7.48 -4.92
N ALA A 71 8.87 -7.15 -4.29
CA ALA A 71 8.82 -6.85 -2.86
C ALA A 71 9.04 -8.11 -2.02
N THR A 72 8.52 -9.24 -2.45
CA THR A 72 8.72 -10.55 -1.81
C THR A 72 10.18 -10.98 -1.86
N SER A 73 10.83 -10.85 -3.02
CA SER A 73 12.28 -11.11 -3.16
C SER A 73 13.10 -10.19 -2.26
N TRP A 74 12.78 -8.88 -2.23
CA TRP A 74 13.44 -7.93 -1.34
C TRP A 74 13.38 -8.38 0.13
N ALA A 75 12.19 -8.78 0.61
CA ALA A 75 12.02 -9.23 1.98
C ALA A 75 12.80 -10.53 2.27
N THR A 76 12.86 -11.45 1.32
CA THR A 76 13.62 -12.70 1.41
C THR A 76 15.12 -12.42 1.51
N ASP A 77 15.65 -11.61 0.59
CA ASP A 77 17.07 -11.26 0.57
C ASP A 77 17.49 -10.54 1.87
N ALA A 78 16.67 -9.60 2.36
CA ALA A 78 16.89 -8.92 3.63
C ALA A 78 16.91 -9.88 4.81
N PHE A 79 16.00 -10.85 4.83
CA PHE A 79 15.98 -11.87 5.87
C PHE A 79 17.22 -12.77 5.84
N GLU A 80 17.65 -13.22 4.65
CA GLU A 80 18.84 -14.04 4.46
C GLU A 80 20.13 -13.29 4.83
N ALA A 81 20.17 -11.97 4.58
CA ALA A 81 21.26 -11.10 4.99
C ALA A 81 21.28 -10.80 6.51
N GLY A 82 20.29 -11.26 7.28
CA GLY A 82 20.15 -10.95 8.71
C GLY A 82 19.67 -9.52 9.01
N ASP A 83 19.19 -8.81 8.01
CA ASP A 83 18.69 -7.42 8.08
C ASP A 83 17.18 -7.35 7.78
N ARG A 84 16.41 -8.11 8.57
CA ARG A 84 14.97 -8.28 8.36
C ARG A 84 14.21 -6.94 8.35
N LEU A 85 13.25 -6.84 7.42
CA LEU A 85 12.31 -5.73 7.38
C LEU A 85 11.47 -5.68 8.68
N ASN A 86 11.07 -4.49 9.10
CA ASN A 86 10.26 -4.24 10.30
C ASN A 86 8.74 -4.31 10.05
N PHE A 87 8.33 -4.82 8.90
CA PHE A 87 6.95 -5.08 8.50
C PHE A 87 6.88 -6.43 7.76
N GLU A 88 5.68 -6.94 7.60
CA GLU A 88 5.45 -8.19 6.88
C GLU A 88 5.19 -7.92 5.39
N VAL A 89 5.78 -8.76 4.51
CA VAL A 89 5.49 -8.78 3.07
C VAL A 89 4.75 -10.08 2.74
N ARG A 90 3.61 -9.97 2.07
CA ARG A 90 2.79 -11.12 1.64
C ARG A 90 2.56 -11.07 0.13
N PRO A 91 2.84 -12.15 -0.60
CA PRO A 91 2.38 -12.28 -1.99
C PRO A 91 0.86 -12.17 -2.07
N ALA A 92 0.35 -11.46 -3.07
CA ALA A 92 -1.08 -11.24 -3.25
C ALA A 92 -1.50 -11.34 -4.72
N ASN A 93 -2.81 -11.49 -4.90
CA ASN A 93 -3.47 -11.43 -6.20
C ASN A 93 -4.79 -10.66 -6.05
N ALA A 94 -5.50 -10.39 -7.14
CA ALA A 94 -6.72 -9.59 -7.09
C ALA A 94 -7.77 -10.07 -6.05
N PRO A 95 -8.06 -11.38 -5.87
CA PRO A 95 -8.92 -11.85 -4.79
C PRO A 95 -8.43 -11.54 -3.38
N ILE A 96 -7.12 -11.63 -3.11
CA ILE A 96 -6.53 -11.29 -1.81
C ILE A 96 -6.59 -9.79 -1.58
N VAL A 97 -6.26 -8.99 -2.60
CA VAL A 97 -6.33 -7.52 -2.57
C VAL A 97 -7.74 -7.05 -2.20
N LYS A 98 -8.79 -7.63 -2.78
CA LYS A 98 -10.20 -7.27 -2.49
C LYS A 98 -10.60 -7.51 -1.03
N ARG A 99 -9.85 -8.33 -0.31
CA ARG A 99 -10.11 -8.67 1.11
C ARG A 99 -9.02 -8.11 2.04
N CYS A 100 -8.19 -7.21 1.57
CA CYS A 100 -7.04 -6.72 2.34
C CYS A 100 -7.45 -6.00 3.63
N ARG A 101 -8.67 -5.47 3.72
CA ARG A 101 -9.19 -4.85 4.94
C ARG A 101 -9.45 -5.84 6.09
N ASP A 102 -9.54 -7.15 5.79
CA ASP A 102 -9.67 -8.22 6.79
C ASP A 102 -8.31 -8.58 7.45
N ILE A 103 -7.22 -7.99 6.99
CA ILE A 103 -5.88 -8.23 7.53
C ILE A 103 -5.75 -7.51 8.88
N ASP A 104 -5.26 -8.22 9.90
CA ASP A 104 -4.96 -7.63 11.20
C ASP A 104 -3.70 -6.75 11.13
N ALA A 105 -3.90 -5.51 10.67
CA ALA A 105 -2.90 -4.48 10.54
C ALA A 105 -3.56 -3.09 10.67
N ASP A 106 -2.79 -2.07 11.03
CA ASP A 106 -3.28 -0.70 11.05
C ASP A 106 -3.26 -0.12 9.62
N LEU A 107 -2.25 -0.52 8.84
CA LEU A 107 -2.06 -0.10 7.46
C LEU A 107 -1.74 -1.30 6.55
N VAL A 108 -2.38 -1.34 5.39
CA VAL A 108 -2.02 -2.24 4.30
C VAL A 108 -1.53 -1.40 3.13
N ILE A 109 -0.33 -1.72 2.62
CA ILE A 109 0.23 -1.11 1.42
C ILE A 109 0.16 -2.15 0.30
N ILE A 110 -0.27 -1.74 -0.90
CA ILE A 110 -0.39 -2.63 -2.04
C ILE A 110 0.60 -2.18 -3.12
N ASP A 111 1.60 -3.02 -3.42
CA ASP A 111 2.49 -2.88 -4.58
C ASP A 111 1.85 -3.55 -5.79
N THR A 112 1.53 -2.77 -6.84
CA THR A 112 0.78 -3.27 -8.00
C THR A 112 1.69 -3.58 -9.19
N PRO A 113 1.28 -4.53 -10.07
CA PRO A 113 1.98 -4.79 -11.31
C PRO A 113 1.93 -3.59 -12.27
N PRO A 114 2.81 -3.54 -13.28
CA PRO A 114 2.63 -2.64 -14.41
C PRO A 114 1.51 -3.13 -15.35
N GLY A 115 1.03 -2.23 -16.21
CA GLY A 115 0.01 -2.54 -17.21
C GLY A 115 -1.42 -2.40 -16.69
N ASP A 116 -2.37 -2.78 -17.53
CA ASP A 116 -3.79 -2.83 -17.18
C ASP A 116 -4.15 -4.24 -16.69
N SER A 117 -4.44 -4.37 -15.40
CA SER A 117 -4.72 -5.65 -14.79
C SER A 117 -5.89 -5.61 -13.82
N GLN A 118 -6.56 -6.75 -13.65
CA GLN A 118 -7.60 -6.91 -12.62
C GLN A 118 -7.07 -6.59 -11.21
N THR A 119 -5.77 -6.75 -10.99
CA THR A 119 -5.11 -6.45 -9.73
C THR A 119 -5.05 -4.94 -9.48
N ILE A 120 -4.76 -4.13 -10.51
CA ILE A 120 -4.80 -2.67 -10.40
C ILE A 120 -6.23 -2.21 -10.08
N THR A 121 -7.23 -2.70 -10.80
CA THR A 121 -8.63 -2.38 -10.51
C THR A 121 -8.99 -2.74 -9.06
N ALA A 122 -8.64 -3.94 -8.60
CA ALA A 122 -8.90 -4.36 -7.23
C ALA A 122 -8.19 -3.47 -6.19
N ALA A 123 -6.95 -3.03 -6.48
CA ALA A 123 -6.19 -2.15 -5.60
C ALA A 123 -6.80 -0.74 -5.52
N LEU A 124 -7.32 -0.22 -6.64
CA LEU A 124 -8.02 1.06 -6.68
C LEU A 124 -9.36 1.02 -5.92
N ASP A 125 -10.12 -0.08 -6.07
CA ASP A 125 -11.44 -0.26 -5.44
C ASP A 125 -11.37 -0.28 -3.90
N VAL A 126 -10.25 -0.73 -3.33
CA VAL A 126 -10.09 -0.86 -1.88
C VAL A 126 -9.28 0.26 -1.23
N ALA A 127 -8.63 1.11 -2.01
CA ALA A 127 -7.72 2.12 -1.51
C ALA A 127 -8.43 3.27 -0.76
N ASP A 128 -7.88 3.68 0.38
CA ASP A 128 -8.19 4.97 1.02
C ASP A 128 -7.35 6.09 0.42
N VAL A 129 -6.10 5.75 0.02
CA VAL A 129 -5.18 6.65 -0.67
C VAL A 129 -4.48 5.92 -1.81
N VAL A 130 -4.38 6.55 -2.97
CA VAL A 130 -3.64 6.07 -4.13
C VAL A 130 -2.43 6.96 -4.37
N ILE A 131 -1.24 6.37 -4.43
CA ILE A 131 0.01 7.05 -4.78
C ILE A 131 0.43 6.58 -6.17
N ILE A 132 0.72 7.55 -7.03
CA ILE A 132 1.09 7.31 -8.44
C ILE A 132 2.53 7.78 -8.64
N PRO A 133 3.54 6.90 -8.45
CA PRO A 133 4.93 7.25 -8.70
C PRO A 133 5.16 7.51 -10.19
N THR A 134 5.72 8.66 -10.52
CA THR A 134 5.89 9.17 -11.89
C THR A 134 7.32 9.67 -12.11
N GLU A 135 7.91 9.40 -13.27
CA GLU A 135 9.22 9.91 -13.68
C GLU A 135 9.09 11.08 -14.65
N SER A 136 9.86 12.13 -14.43
CA SER A 136 9.80 13.38 -15.21
C SER A 136 10.15 13.23 -16.69
N GLY A 137 11.06 12.30 -17.01
CA GLY A 137 11.57 12.13 -18.39
C GLY A 137 10.59 11.47 -19.35
N ASP A 138 9.51 10.93 -18.83
CA ASP A 138 8.56 10.09 -19.54
C ASP A 138 7.11 10.47 -19.22
N LEU A 139 6.86 11.72 -18.88
CA LEU A 139 5.50 12.19 -18.64
C LEU A 139 4.69 12.05 -19.94
N ASP A 140 4.19 10.84 -20.13
CA ASP A 140 3.04 10.60 -20.98
C ASP A 140 1.82 11.07 -20.18
N MET A 141 1.60 12.38 -20.15
CA MET A 141 0.53 13.01 -19.38
C MET A 141 -0.81 12.31 -19.62
N ASP A 142 -1.03 11.77 -20.81
CA ASP A 142 -2.28 11.06 -21.13
C ASP A 142 -2.40 9.77 -20.30
N ARG A 143 -1.33 9.01 -20.14
CA ARG A 143 -1.34 7.76 -19.32
C ARG A 143 -1.41 8.04 -17.83
N GLU A 144 -0.70 9.04 -17.34
CA GLU A 144 -0.74 9.43 -15.93
C GLU A 144 -2.14 9.97 -15.58
N LEU A 145 -2.72 10.81 -16.44
CA LEU A 145 -4.09 11.28 -16.30
C LEU A 145 -5.11 10.14 -16.38
N MET A 146 -4.91 9.13 -17.25
CA MET A 146 -5.79 7.94 -17.26
C MET A 146 -5.73 7.19 -15.95
N THR A 147 -4.53 6.92 -15.41
CA THR A 147 -4.38 6.26 -14.10
C THR A 147 -5.02 7.11 -13.00
N TYR A 148 -4.82 8.41 -13.03
CA TYR A 148 -5.39 9.35 -12.08
C TYR A 148 -6.93 9.40 -12.19
N GLN A 149 -7.49 9.37 -13.40
CA GLN A 149 -8.93 9.39 -13.63
C GLN A 149 -9.63 8.11 -13.19
N VAL A 150 -9.01 6.94 -13.41
CA VAL A 150 -9.57 5.64 -12.99
C VAL A 150 -9.67 5.53 -11.47
N ALA A 151 -8.79 6.20 -10.72
CA ALA A 151 -8.85 6.29 -9.26
C ALA A 151 -9.92 7.29 -8.75
N HIS A 152 -10.95 7.58 -9.54
CA HIS A 152 -11.97 8.59 -9.23
C HIS A 152 -12.72 8.26 -7.93
N GLY A 153 -12.88 9.27 -7.06
CA GLY A 153 -13.59 9.12 -5.79
C GLY A 153 -12.70 8.73 -4.60
N THR A 154 -11.43 8.37 -4.83
CA THR A 154 -10.44 8.07 -3.79
C THR A 154 -9.43 9.21 -3.70
N ARG A 155 -8.91 9.50 -2.51
CA ARG A 155 -7.79 10.44 -2.34
C ARG A 155 -6.58 9.89 -3.08
N ARG A 156 -5.98 10.69 -3.96
CA ARG A 156 -4.90 10.26 -4.85
C ARG A 156 -3.92 11.39 -5.09
N ALA A 157 -2.65 11.05 -5.24
CA ALA A 157 -1.64 12.03 -5.57
C ALA A 157 -0.53 11.45 -6.44
N LEU A 158 0.02 12.29 -7.32
CA LEU A 158 1.26 12.00 -8.02
C LEU A 158 2.44 12.14 -7.05
N LEU A 159 3.38 11.22 -7.14
CA LEU A 159 4.69 11.29 -6.51
C LEU A 159 5.75 11.38 -7.60
N PHE A 160 6.38 12.53 -7.76
CA PHE A 160 7.54 12.63 -8.61
C PHE A 160 8.70 11.83 -8.05
N ASN A 161 9.06 10.77 -8.77
CA ASN A 161 10.11 9.83 -8.41
C ASN A 161 11.29 9.95 -9.38
N LYS A 162 12.49 9.65 -8.89
CA LYS A 162 13.75 9.84 -9.64
C LYS A 162 13.92 11.28 -10.15
N ALA A 163 13.40 12.24 -9.39
CA ALA A 163 13.51 13.65 -9.69
C ALA A 163 14.98 14.02 -9.96
N ASP A 164 15.19 14.83 -10.94
CA ASP A 164 16.48 15.43 -11.26
C ASP A 164 16.32 16.95 -11.46
N TRP A 165 17.42 17.69 -11.47
CA TRP A 165 17.36 19.15 -11.57
C TRP A 165 17.32 19.64 -13.02
N THR A 166 16.88 18.77 -13.95
CA THR A 166 16.78 19.13 -15.37
C THR A 166 15.62 20.10 -15.62
N ARG A 167 15.73 20.83 -16.74
CA ARG A 167 14.64 21.69 -17.20
C ARG A 167 13.38 20.87 -17.48
N GLN A 168 13.55 19.71 -18.11
CA GLN A 168 12.45 18.80 -18.43
C GLN A 168 11.68 18.37 -17.17
N TYR A 169 12.38 18.10 -16.07
CA TYR A 169 11.75 17.80 -14.79
C TYR A 169 10.87 18.95 -14.30
N ARG A 170 11.41 20.18 -14.26
CA ARG A 170 10.67 21.35 -13.78
C ARG A 170 9.43 21.63 -14.66
N ASP A 171 9.60 21.59 -15.99
CA ASP A 171 8.50 21.80 -16.92
C ASP A 171 7.38 20.76 -16.73
N ALA A 172 7.74 19.50 -16.42
CA ALA A 172 6.80 18.42 -16.13
C ALA A 172 6.08 18.60 -14.80
N HIS A 173 6.82 18.94 -13.74
CA HIS A 173 6.27 19.18 -12.39
C HIS A 173 5.31 20.38 -12.42
N ASP A 174 5.74 21.52 -12.99
CA ASP A 174 4.92 22.73 -13.10
C ASP A 174 3.68 22.48 -13.96
N GLY A 175 3.83 21.69 -15.04
CA GLY A 175 2.72 21.26 -15.88
C GLY A 175 1.69 20.43 -15.12
N ALA A 176 2.13 19.47 -14.34
CA ALA A 176 1.25 18.64 -13.51
C ALA A 176 0.54 19.46 -12.42
N ALA A 177 1.27 20.34 -11.75
CA ALA A 177 0.72 21.23 -10.71
C ALA A 177 -0.29 22.25 -11.25
N ALA A 178 -0.23 22.58 -12.55
CA ALA A 178 -1.17 23.49 -13.20
C ALA A 178 -2.48 22.82 -13.65
N VAL A 179 -2.57 21.47 -13.61
CA VAL A 179 -3.78 20.74 -13.99
C VAL A 179 -4.78 20.77 -12.84
N GLU A 180 -5.92 21.39 -13.06
CA GLU A 180 -6.99 21.45 -12.07
C GLU A 180 -7.48 20.05 -11.66
N GLY A 181 -7.53 19.79 -10.37
CA GLY A 181 -7.98 18.51 -9.81
C GLY A 181 -6.93 17.40 -9.85
N LEU A 182 -5.67 17.70 -10.18
CA LEU A 182 -4.54 16.79 -10.09
C LEU A 182 -3.73 17.11 -8.82
N ASP A 183 -3.81 16.24 -7.83
CA ASP A 183 -3.02 16.42 -6.61
C ASP A 183 -1.58 15.92 -6.85
N VAL A 184 -0.61 16.73 -6.46
CA VAL A 184 0.82 16.41 -6.52
C VAL A 184 1.37 16.49 -5.10
N LEU A 185 2.14 15.49 -4.66
CA LEU A 185 2.81 15.55 -3.36
C LEU A 185 3.93 16.61 -3.41
N ASP A 186 4.05 17.39 -2.34
CA ASP A 186 5.15 18.37 -2.21
C ASP A 186 6.52 17.71 -2.12
N ALA A 187 6.56 16.47 -1.59
CA ALA A 187 7.78 15.70 -1.49
C ALA A 187 8.14 15.08 -2.85
N GLU A 188 9.36 15.32 -3.28
CA GLU A 188 9.94 14.76 -4.51
C GLU A 188 11.03 13.76 -4.14
N VAL A 189 11.00 12.58 -4.73
CA VAL A 189 12.04 11.56 -4.49
C VAL A 189 13.13 11.67 -5.55
N HIS A 190 14.32 12.06 -5.14
CA HIS A 190 15.44 12.23 -6.05
C HIS A 190 16.09 10.90 -6.42
N ARG A 191 16.78 10.87 -7.55
CA ARG A 191 17.59 9.73 -7.97
C ARG A 191 18.81 9.58 -7.05
N ARG A 192 18.78 8.58 -6.16
CA ARG A 192 19.88 8.27 -5.25
C ARG A 192 20.44 6.87 -5.48
N VAL A 193 21.76 6.74 -5.41
CA VAL A 193 22.43 5.43 -5.44
C VAL A 193 22.00 4.59 -4.24
N ALA A 194 21.79 5.22 -3.07
CA ALA A 194 21.36 4.59 -1.84
C ALA A 194 20.05 3.79 -2.01
N TYR A 195 19.08 4.28 -2.78
CA TYR A 195 17.81 3.57 -3.01
C TYR A 195 18.01 2.25 -3.78
N ARG A 196 18.96 2.20 -4.71
CA ARG A 196 19.31 0.95 -5.41
C ARG A 196 20.13 0.00 -4.56
N GLN A 197 21.00 0.54 -3.71
CA GLN A 197 21.84 -0.28 -2.81
C GLN A 197 21.04 -0.88 -1.66
N ALA A 198 19.90 -0.29 -1.29
CA ALA A 198 19.03 -0.81 -0.27
C ALA A 198 18.18 -2.01 -0.73
N ILE A 199 18.13 -2.32 -2.03
CA ILE A 199 17.38 -3.49 -2.53
C ILE A 199 17.94 -4.75 -1.89
N GLY A 200 17.05 -5.57 -1.28
CA GLY A 200 17.44 -6.77 -0.53
C GLY A 200 17.99 -6.48 0.88
N THR A 201 17.84 -5.26 1.41
CA THR A 201 18.17 -4.90 2.79
C THR A 201 17.04 -4.08 3.41
N ARG A 202 17.08 -3.87 4.72
CA ARG A 202 16.15 -2.93 5.37
C ARG A 202 16.60 -1.49 5.12
N PRO A 203 15.76 -0.63 4.50
CA PRO A 203 16.09 0.78 4.34
C PRO A 203 16.33 1.46 5.69
N THR A 204 17.54 1.98 5.91
CA THR A 204 17.93 2.70 7.13
C THR A 204 17.93 4.22 6.95
N ASP A 205 18.23 4.69 5.73
CA ASP A 205 18.09 6.08 5.31
C ASP A 205 16.81 6.22 4.46
N LEU A 206 15.79 6.81 5.05
CA LEU A 206 14.49 7.01 4.38
C LEU A 206 14.54 8.14 3.34
N GLY A 207 15.52 9.03 3.43
CA GLY A 207 15.58 10.19 2.55
C GLY A 207 14.26 10.96 2.48
N GLU A 208 13.83 11.27 1.27
CA GLU A 208 12.59 12.00 1.02
C GLU A 208 11.33 11.19 1.36
N PHE A 209 11.41 9.86 1.43
CA PHE A 209 10.25 9.02 1.78
C PHE A 209 9.72 9.26 3.19
N ALA A 210 10.52 9.82 4.10
CA ALA A 210 10.03 10.26 5.41
C ALA A 210 8.97 11.37 5.27
N GLN A 211 9.21 12.33 4.38
CA GLN A 211 8.26 13.41 4.09
C GLN A 211 7.04 12.90 3.31
N VAL A 212 7.26 12.02 2.32
CA VAL A 212 6.16 11.35 1.58
C VAL A 212 5.23 10.63 2.55
N ALA A 213 5.77 9.84 3.49
CA ALA A 213 4.98 9.12 4.48
C ALA A 213 4.17 10.07 5.39
N ALA A 214 4.75 11.21 5.78
CA ALA A 214 4.05 12.22 6.57
C ALA A 214 2.85 12.82 5.79
N GLN A 215 3.03 13.17 4.52
CA GLN A 215 1.95 13.69 3.67
C GLN A 215 0.85 12.66 3.47
N ILE A 216 1.20 11.37 3.25
CA ILE A 216 0.23 10.29 3.13
C ILE A 216 -0.57 10.11 4.42
N LYS A 217 0.07 10.21 5.60
CA LYS A 217 -0.66 10.17 6.89
C LYS A 217 -1.68 11.30 7.03
N GLU A 218 -1.40 12.49 6.53
CA GLU A 218 -2.39 13.58 6.48
C GLU A 218 -3.55 13.25 5.52
N MET A 219 -3.26 12.62 4.37
CA MET A 219 -4.30 12.18 3.44
C MET A 219 -5.19 11.06 4.01
N LEU A 220 -4.74 10.29 4.98
CA LEU A 220 -5.51 9.21 5.62
C LEU A 220 -6.46 9.71 6.73
N LYS A 221 -6.32 10.97 7.16
CA LYS A 221 -7.24 11.60 8.12
C LYS A 221 -8.55 12.01 7.46
#